data_7cb1e856d1a7243c28237d64c51208de
#
_entry.id   7cb1e856d1a7243c28237d64c51208de
#
_cell.length_a   1.000
_cell.length_b   1.000
_cell.length_c   1.000
_cell.angle_alpha   90.00
_cell.angle_beta   90.00
_cell.angle_gamma   90.00
#
_symmetry.space_group_name_H-M   'P 1'
#
loop_
_entity.id
_entity.type
_entity.pdbx_description
1 polymer ?
#
loop_
_entity_poly.entity_id
_entity_poly.type
_entity_poly.pdbx_seq_one_letter_code
_entity_poly.pdbx_strand_id
1 'polypeptide(L)'
;MIQHSDLLRRKDPAEIDDGKVRVENPEFQLTALYFEQEFRKNQTIPMSDELKETYEEMLVHFSRGKYIVPTQEEHGIPILKQKEGQAYLPLFTDLHEFQKFNREDKFKGGVVEAEKVSNLLNDEMSGVVINPFGFNLVLNLQKKDA
;
A
#
# COMPACT_ATOMS: atom_id res chain seq x y z
N MET A 1 19.97 4.06 6.87
CA MET A 1 20.27 3.60 6.37
C MET A 1 20.75 3.21 5.93
N ILE A 2 19.81 3.15 6.37
CA ILE A 2 20.20 2.67 5.86
C ILE A 2 20.67 2.68 5.47
N GLN A 3 20.61 2.67 5.82
CA GLN A 3 21.18 2.51 5.46
C GLN A 3 21.47 2.32 4.71
N HIS A 4 20.88 2.30 5.10
CA HIS A 4 21.29 1.93 4.31
C HIS A 4 21.81 1.58 4.00
N SER A 5 21.73 1.46 4.14
CA SER A 5 22.20 0.90 3.85
C SER A 5 22.54 0.11 3.66
N ASP A 6 22.56 -0.26 4.34
CA ASP A 6 22.82 -1.24 3.99
C ASP A 6 22.25 -2.03 3.59
N LEU A 7 21.37 -1.53 3.98
CA LEU A 7 20.95 -2.24 3.28
C LEU A 7 21.32 -2.08 2.21
N LEU A 8 21.69 -1.51 2.14
CA LEU A 8 22.07 -1.50 1.45
C LEU A 8 23.12 -1.49 0.85
N ARG A 9 23.57 -1.60 0.79
CA ARG A 9 24.21 -1.83 0.03
C ARG A 9 24.28 -2.50 -0.75
N ARG A 10 24.77 -2.35 -1.27
CA ARG A 10 23.83 -2.68 -1.39
C ARG A 10 22.87 -3.05 -2.43
N LYS A 11 21.97 -3.77 -2.22
CA LYS A 11 20.92 -4.21 -3.11
C LYS A 11 20.09 -3.06 -3.65
N ASP A 12 19.49 -3.23 -4.82
CA ASP A 12 18.50 -2.35 -5.35
C ASP A 12 17.35 -2.23 -4.34
N PRO A 13 16.93 -1.00 -3.97
CA PRO A 13 15.86 -0.83 -3.01
C PRO A 13 14.53 -1.48 -3.40
N ALA A 14 14.31 -1.76 -4.70
CA ALA A 14 13.10 -2.43 -5.13
C ALA A 14 13.13 -3.93 -4.90
N GLU A 15 14.30 -4.49 -4.58
CA GLU A 15 14.42 -5.91 -4.33
C GLU A 15 14.24 -6.20 -2.85
N ILE A 16 13.48 -7.23 -2.55
CA ILE A 16 13.27 -7.70 -1.20
C ILE A 16 13.40 -9.22 -1.20
N ASP A 17 13.49 -9.78 -0.01
CA ASP A 17 13.56 -11.23 0.17
C ASP A 17 14.68 -11.85 -0.64
N ASP A 18 15.90 -11.49 -0.33
CA ASP A 18 17.11 -11.97 -0.99
C ASP A 18 17.24 -11.50 -2.44
N GLY A 19 16.49 -10.50 -2.83
CA GLY A 19 16.55 -10.01 -4.18
C GLY A 19 15.81 -10.87 -5.19
N LYS A 20 15.05 -11.85 -4.72
CA LYS A 20 14.32 -12.74 -5.60
C LYS A 20 13.03 -12.12 -6.13
N VAL A 21 12.44 -11.24 -5.36
CA VAL A 21 11.18 -10.61 -5.74
C VAL A 21 11.36 -9.12 -5.75
N ARG A 22 11.05 -8.52 -6.89
CA ARG A 22 11.08 -7.08 -7.04
C ARG A 22 9.65 -6.57 -6.98
N VAL A 23 9.38 -5.68 -6.03
CA VAL A 23 8.07 -5.08 -5.90
C VAL A 23 8.10 -3.66 -6.44
N GLU A 24 7.39 -3.45 -7.54
CA GLU A 24 7.28 -2.16 -8.20
C GLU A 24 5.87 -2.05 -8.75
N ASN A 25 5.31 -0.86 -8.69
CA ASN A 25 3.96 -0.62 -9.19
C ASN A 25 3.90 0.77 -9.83
N PRO A 26 4.70 1.01 -10.88
CA PRO A 26 4.80 2.37 -11.43
C PRO A 26 3.49 2.88 -12.04
N GLU A 27 2.77 2.03 -12.75
CA GLU A 27 1.51 2.44 -13.37
C GLU A 27 0.46 2.76 -12.31
N PHE A 28 0.36 1.92 -11.28
CA PHE A 28 -0.55 2.20 -10.19
C PHE A 28 -0.15 3.49 -9.47
N GLN A 29 1.14 3.69 -9.19
CA GLN A 29 1.59 4.89 -8.49
C GLN A 29 1.25 6.15 -9.26
N LEU A 30 1.47 6.15 -10.56
CA LEU A 30 1.15 7.32 -11.39
C LEU A 30 -0.35 7.59 -11.39
N THR A 31 -1.15 6.55 -11.57
CA THR A 31 -2.61 6.70 -11.61
C THR A 31 -3.15 7.15 -10.26
N ALA A 32 -2.62 6.59 -9.17
CA ALA A 32 -3.04 6.97 -7.83
C ALA A 32 -2.69 8.41 -7.52
N LEU A 33 -1.50 8.84 -7.90
CA LEU A 33 -1.07 10.21 -7.67
C LEU A 33 -1.95 11.18 -8.46
N TYR A 34 -2.23 10.85 -9.71
CA TYR A 34 -3.11 11.66 -10.54
C TYR A 34 -4.52 11.73 -9.94
N PHE A 35 -5.05 10.58 -9.51
CA PHE A 35 -6.37 10.54 -8.88
C PHE A 35 -6.42 11.43 -7.65
N GLU A 36 -5.42 11.32 -6.77
CA GLU A 36 -5.36 12.11 -5.56
C GLU A 36 -5.32 13.61 -5.86
N GLN A 37 -4.55 14.00 -6.85
CA GLN A 37 -4.46 15.41 -7.24
C GLN A 37 -5.79 15.92 -7.75
N GLU A 38 -6.44 15.16 -8.62
CA GLU A 38 -7.73 15.58 -9.19
C GLU A 38 -8.84 15.56 -8.15
N PHE A 39 -8.81 14.58 -7.25
CA PHE A 39 -9.78 14.50 -6.17
C PHE A 39 -9.70 15.74 -5.26
N ARG A 40 -8.49 16.13 -4.92
CA ARG A 40 -8.28 17.31 -4.06
C ARG A 40 -8.70 18.60 -4.71
N LYS A 41 -8.54 18.71 -6.02
CA LYS A 41 -8.96 19.91 -6.74
C LYS A 41 -10.47 20.05 -6.80
N ASN A 42 -11.14 18.95 -7.02
CA ASN A 42 -12.56 18.98 -7.37
C ASN A 42 -13.49 18.73 -6.19
N GLN A 43 -13.07 17.92 -5.25
CA GLN A 43 -13.80 17.60 -4.00
C GLN A 43 -15.33 17.67 -4.09
N THR A 44 -15.87 17.26 -5.22
CA THR A 44 -17.31 17.27 -5.43
C THR A 44 -17.88 15.90 -5.12
N ILE A 45 -19.07 15.88 -4.57
CA ILE A 45 -19.81 14.66 -4.31
C ILE A 45 -21.16 14.80 -4.99
N PRO A 46 -21.52 13.89 -5.91
CA PRO A 46 -20.73 12.74 -6.36
C PRO A 46 -19.54 13.14 -7.24
N MET A 47 -18.60 12.21 -7.38
CA MET A 47 -17.45 12.43 -8.25
C MET A 47 -17.90 12.62 -9.69
N SER A 48 -17.14 13.42 -10.44
CA SER A 48 -17.39 13.58 -11.88
C SER A 48 -17.17 12.25 -12.59
N ASP A 49 -17.73 12.12 -13.79
CA ASP A 49 -17.55 10.90 -14.59
C ASP A 49 -16.09 10.67 -14.91
N GLU A 50 -15.34 11.74 -15.20
CA GLU A 50 -13.92 11.64 -15.48
C GLU A 50 -13.15 11.11 -14.29
N LEU A 51 -13.48 11.59 -13.09
CA LEU A 51 -12.79 11.15 -11.89
C LEU A 51 -13.13 9.70 -11.57
N LYS A 52 -14.37 9.29 -11.82
CA LYS A 52 -14.76 7.89 -11.65
C LYS A 52 -13.99 6.98 -12.57
N GLU A 53 -13.79 7.39 -13.83
CA GLU A 53 -12.99 6.60 -14.78
C GLU A 53 -11.55 6.47 -14.32
N THR A 54 -10.98 7.55 -13.81
CA THR A 54 -9.63 7.54 -13.27
C THR A 54 -9.53 6.58 -12.07
N TYR A 55 -10.54 6.63 -11.22
CA TYR A 55 -10.57 5.74 -10.05
C TYR A 55 -10.65 4.28 -10.48
N GLU A 56 -11.49 3.95 -11.46
CA GLU A 56 -11.60 2.59 -11.96
C GLU A 56 -10.31 2.11 -12.60
N GLU A 57 -9.66 2.97 -13.37
CA GLU A 57 -8.36 2.64 -13.96
C GLU A 57 -7.32 2.38 -12.87
N MET A 58 -7.33 3.22 -11.84
CA MET A 58 -6.44 3.03 -10.70
C MET A 58 -6.64 1.67 -10.06
N LEU A 59 -7.90 1.26 -9.88
CA LEU A 59 -8.20 -0.04 -9.29
C LEU A 59 -7.76 -1.20 -10.17
N VAL A 60 -7.83 -1.05 -11.47
CA VAL A 60 -7.34 -2.07 -12.40
C VAL A 60 -5.83 -2.24 -12.23
N HIS A 61 -5.10 -1.14 -12.17
CA HIS A 61 -3.66 -1.20 -11.95
C HIS A 61 -3.33 -1.77 -10.59
N PHE A 62 -4.10 -1.41 -9.56
CA PHE A 62 -3.92 -1.99 -8.24
C PHE A 62 -4.05 -3.51 -8.29
N SER A 63 -5.06 -4.01 -8.97
CA SER A 63 -5.37 -5.44 -9.00
C SER A 63 -4.29 -6.28 -9.68
N ARG A 64 -3.44 -5.67 -10.46
CA ARG A 64 -2.37 -6.35 -11.19
C ARG A 64 -1.05 -6.37 -10.44
N GLY A 65 -0.98 -5.68 -9.32
CA GLY A 65 0.27 -5.45 -8.63
C GLY A 65 0.56 -6.43 -7.51
N LYS A 66 1.76 -6.27 -6.98
CA LYS A 66 2.20 -6.93 -5.77
C LYS A 66 2.61 -5.84 -4.80
N TYR A 67 2.39 -6.07 -3.52
CA TYR A 67 2.62 -5.05 -2.52
C TYR A 67 3.41 -5.60 -1.36
N ILE A 68 4.07 -4.70 -0.63
CA ILE A 68 4.78 -5.08 0.57
C ILE A 68 3.84 -4.85 1.74
N VAL A 69 3.73 -5.85 2.61
CA VAL A 69 2.98 -5.75 3.84
C VAL A 69 3.93 -5.91 5.01
N PRO A 70 3.85 -5.03 6.02
CA PRO A 70 4.75 -5.16 7.17
C PRO A 70 4.32 -6.31 8.07
N THR A 71 5.28 -7.06 8.55
CA THR A 71 5.01 -8.16 9.48
C THR A 71 5.96 -8.07 10.67
N GLN A 72 5.48 -8.56 11.80
CA GLN A 72 6.25 -8.61 13.02
C GLN A 72 6.05 -9.99 13.63
N GLU A 73 7.15 -10.65 13.94
CA GLU A 73 7.15 -12.06 14.29
C GLU A 73 6.15 -12.44 15.39
N GLU A 74 6.11 -11.67 16.46
CA GLU A 74 5.23 -11.97 17.59
C GLU A 74 3.88 -11.32 17.53
N HIS A 75 3.73 -10.29 16.72
CA HIS A 75 2.53 -9.45 16.72
C HIS A 75 1.77 -9.47 15.40
N GLY A 76 2.29 -10.19 14.41
CA GLY A 76 1.64 -10.30 13.12
C GLY A 76 1.72 -9.02 12.31
N ILE A 77 0.62 -8.70 11.64
CA ILE A 77 0.56 -7.53 10.77
C ILE A 77 -0.04 -6.35 11.54
N PRO A 78 0.63 -5.19 11.56
CA PRO A 78 0.08 -4.02 12.23
C PRO A 78 -1.10 -3.45 11.47
N ILE A 79 -2.00 -2.80 12.17
CA ILE A 79 -3.09 -2.06 11.56
C ILE A 79 -2.98 -0.60 11.95
N LEU A 80 -3.42 0.28 11.04
CA LEU A 80 -3.41 1.71 11.29
C LEU A 80 -4.84 2.16 11.55
N LYS A 81 -5.04 2.84 12.68
CA LYS A 81 -6.36 3.32 13.07
C LYS A 81 -6.46 4.82 12.85
N GLN A 82 -7.60 5.25 12.38
CA GLN A 82 -7.91 6.67 12.27
C GLN A 82 -8.66 7.13 13.52
N LYS A 83 -8.82 8.45 13.63
CA LYS A 83 -9.46 9.05 14.80
C LYS A 83 -10.90 8.56 15.01
N GLU A 84 -11.59 8.25 13.93
CA GLU A 84 -12.96 7.75 13.99
C GLU A 84 -13.04 6.26 14.30
N GLY A 85 -11.92 5.62 14.58
CA GLY A 85 -11.88 4.20 14.93
C GLY A 85 -11.78 3.25 13.76
N GLN A 86 -11.76 3.76 12.54
CA GLN A 86 -11.60 2.92 11.36
C GLN A 86 -10.17 2.39 11.29
N ALA A 87 -10.03 1.12 10.94
CA ALA A 87 -8.73 0.47 10.88
C ALA A 87 -8.41 0.03 9.46
N TYR A 88 -7.15 0.18 9.07
CA TYR A 88 -6.70 -0.13 7.73
C TYR A 88 -5.41 -0.92 7.76
N LEU A 89 -5.29 -1.84 6.80
CA LEU A 89 -4.06 -2.60 6.58
C LEU A 89 -3.08 -1.75 5.78
N PRO A 90 -1.87 -1.49 6.27
CA PRO A 90 -0.90 -0.73 5.49
C PRO A 90 -0.29 -1.58 4.39
N LEU A 91 -0.20 -1.02 3.19
CA LEU A 91 0.46 -1.64 2.04
C LEU A 91 1.44 -0.64 1.43
N PHE A 92 2.47 -1.15 0.79
CA PHE A 92 3.50 -0.31 0.17
C PHE A 92 3.75 -0.77 -1.26
N THR A 93 3.85 0.21 -2.15
CA THR A 93 4.03 -0.07 -3.58
C THR A 93 5.43 -0.56 -3.91
N ASP A 94 6.39 -0.27 -3.05
CA ASP A 94 7.78 -0.64 -3.27
C ASP A 94 8.55 -0.57 -1.95
N LEU A 95 9.79 -1.01 -1.99
CA LEU A 95 10.63 -1.05 -0.79
C LEU A 95 10.92 0.35 -0.25
N HIS A 96 11.06 1.33 -1.12
CA HIS A 96 11.34 2.70 -0.70
C HIS A 96 10.22 3.23 0.20
N GLU A 97 8.96 3.02 -0.20
CA GLU A 97 7.82 3.44 0.61
C GLU A 97 7.73 2.67 1.91
N PHE A 98 8.03 1.37 1.87
CA PHE A 98 8.06 0.56 3.09
C PHE A 98 9.11 1.09 4.07
N GLN A 99 10.27 1.47 3.59
CA GLN A 99 11.35 1.98 4.45
C GLN A 99 10.95 3.26 5.18
N LYS A 100 10.11 4.10 4.58
CA LYS A 100 9.61 5.29 5.24
C LYS A 100 8.81 4.94 6.49
N PHE A 101 8.05 3.87 6.43
CA PHE A 101 7.26 3.37 7.55
C PHE A 101 8.15 2.67 8.58
N ASN A 102 9.15 1.93 8.11
CA ASN A 102 9.94 1.01 8.91
C ASN A 102 11.28 1.63 9.34
N ARG A 103 11.26 2.88 9.75
CA ARG A 103 12.49 3.60 10.12
C ARG A 103 13.23 2.96 11.29
N GLU A 104 12.51 2.35 12.21
CA GLU A 104 13.10 1.71 13.37
C GLU A 104 13.43 0.23 13.13
N ASP A 105 13.21 -0.23 11.92
CA ASP A 105 13.51 -1.60 11.50
C ASP A 105 12.84 -2.66 12.37
N LYS A 106 11.60 -2.38 12.75
CA LYS A 106 10.82 -3.28 13.60
C LYS A 106 10.04 -4.33 12.81
N PHE A 107 9.90 -4.13 11.50
CA PHE A 107 9.06 -4.98 10.67
C PHE A 107 9.86 -5.61 9.56
N LYS A 108 9.39 -6.77 9.13
CA LYS A 108 9.89 -7.39 7.91
C LYS A 108 8.85 -7.17 6.81
N GLY A 109 9.31 -7.09 5.58
CA GLY A 109 8.41 -6.93 4.46
C GLY A 109 8.01 -8.28 3.89
N GLY A 110 6.71 -8.54 3.87
CA GLY A 110 6.18 -9.68 3.14
C GLY A 110 5.61 -9.20 1.82
N VAL A 111 5.51 -10.10 0.85
CA VAL A 111 4.96 -9.77 -0.46
C VAL A 111 3.58 -10.40 -0.58
N VAL A 112 2.62 -9.60 -1.03
CA VAL A 112 1.26 -10.07 -1.26
C VAL A 112 0.77 -9.61 -2.62
N GLU A 113 0.17 -10.52 -3.38
CA GLU A 113 -0.48 -10.16 -4.62
C GLU A 113 -1.80 -9.45 -4.30
N ALA A 114 -2.16 -8.47 -5.13
CA ALA A 114 -3.36 -7.67 -4.87
C ALA A 114 -4.60 -8.52 -4.68
N GLU A 115 -4.77 -9.57 -5.49
CA GLU A 115 -5.95 -10.44 -5.40
C GLU A 115 -6.06 -11.18 -4.08
N LYS A 116 -4.95 -11.29 -3.34
CA LYS A 116 -4.91 -11.99 -2.05
C LYS A 116 -4.96 -11.05 -0.86
N VAL A 117 -4.96 -9.74 -1.10
CA VAL A 117 -4.99 -8.77 -0.02
C VAL A 117 -6.22 -8.93 0.85
N SER A 118 -7.37 -9.24 0.25
CA SER A 118 -8.59 -9.42 1.01
C SER A 118 -8.51 -10.56 2.03
N ASN A 119 -7.62 -11.52 1.80
CA ASN A 119 -7.41 -12.62 2.75
C ASN A 119 -6.70 -12.18 4.02
N LEU A 120 -6.04 -11.02 3.99
CA LEU A 120 -5.35 -10.46 5.15
C LEU A 120 -6.25 -9.57 5.99
N LEU A 121 -7.43 -9.25 5.49
CA LEU A 121 -8.36 -8.37 6.19
C LEU A 121 -9.18 -9.17 7.19
N ASN A 122 -9.58 -8.51 8.27
CA ASN A 122 -10.51 -9.09 9.23
C ASN A 122 -11.70 -8.15 9.40
N ASP A 123 -12.65 -8.56 10.26
CA ASP A 123 -13.89 -7.80 10.43
C ASP A 123 -13.66 -6.40 11.03
N GLU A 124 -12.53 -6.18 11.67
CA GLU A 124 -12.22 -4.90 12.27
C GLU A 124 -11.64 -3.91 11.28
N MET A 125 -11.20 -4.39 10.10
CA MET A 125 -10.57 -3.56 9.10
C MET A 125 -11.56 -3.07 8.07
N SER A 126 -11.47 -1.78 7.74
CA SER A 126 -12.32 -1.14 6.73
C SER A 126 -11.71 -1.21 5.33
N GLY A 127 -10.44 -1.56 5.23
CA GLY A 127 -9.76 -1.65 3.95
C GLY A 127 -8.26 -1.55 4.10
N VAL A 128 -7.63 -0.96 3.11
CA VAL A 128 -6.17 -0.81 3.09
C VAL A 128 -5.81 0.67 2.95
N VAL A 129 -4.63 1.03 3.46
CA VAL A 129 -4.03 2.33 3.19
C VAL A 129 -2.70 2.08 2.50
N ILE A 130 -2.54 2.69 1.34
CA ILE A 130 -1.38 2.46 0.48
C ILE A 130 -0.44 3.64 0.59
N ASN A 131 0.82 3.37 0.89
CA ASN A 131 1.86 4.36 1.07
C ASN A 131 1.45 5.44 2.07
N PRO A 132 1.21 5.06 3.34
CA PRO A 132 0.71 6.02 4.35
C PRO A 132 1.63 7.23 4.57
N PHE A 133 2.92 7.11 4.29
CA PHE A 133 3.84 8.25 4.36
C PHE A 133 4.15 8.84 2.98
N GLY A 134 3.41 8.42 1.97
CA GLY A 134 3.48 8.97 0.62
C GLY A 134 2.15 9.60 0.25
N PHE A 135 1.54 9.11 -0.83
CA PHE A 135 0.26 9.68 -1.27
C PHE A 135 -0.93 9.28 -0.37
N ASN A 136 -0.74 8.35 0.53
CA ASN A 136 -1.71 8.02 1.57
C ASN A 136 -3.11 7.72 1.03
N LEU A 137 -3.19 6.76 0.13
CA LEU A 137 -4.45 6.41 -0.52
C LEU A 137 -5.19 5.35 0.29
N VAL A 138 -6.43 5.64 0.65
CA VAL A 138 -7.30 4.71 1.38
C VAL A 138 -8.24 4.05 0.39
N LEU A 139 -8.27 2.73 0.40
CA LEU A 139 -9.22 1.94 -0.38
C LEU A 139 -10.08 1.13 0.57
N ASN A 140 -11.38 1.27 0.45
CA ASN A 140 -12.31 0.52 1.28
C ASN A 140 -12.51 -0.86 0.67
N LEU A 141 -11.96 -1.86 1.33
CA LEU A 141 -12.05 -3.25 0.90
C LEU A 141 -12.57 -4.08 2.06
N GLN A 142 -13.29 -5.12 1.74
CA GLN A 142 -13.83 -6.01 2.76
C GLN A 142 -13.20 -7.38 2.66
N LYS A 143 -13.21 -8.09 3.79
CA LYS A 143 -12.75 -9.46 3.83
C LYS A 143 -13.57 -10.29 2.85
N LYS A 144 -12.87 -11.07 2.04
CA LYS A 144 -13.52 -11.93 1.07
C LYS A 144 -14.10 -13.14 1.77
N ASP A 145 -15.37 -13.39 1.55
CA ASP A 145 -16.01 -14.59 2.10
C ASP A 145 -15.48 -15.83 1.38
N ALA A 146 -15.19 -16.84 2.14
CA ALA A 146 -14.62 -18.07 1.61
C ALA A 146 -15.60 -18.82 0.72
#